data_bb077d87a627bfd5703c9e8285cac8ec
#
_entry.id   bb077d87a627bfd5703c9e8285cac8ec
#
_cell.length_a   1.000
_cell.length_b   1.000
_cell.length_c   1.000
_cell.angle_alpha   90.00
_cell.angle_beta   90.00
_cell.angle_gamma   90.00
#
_symmetry.space_group_name_H-M   'P 1'
#
loop_
_entity.id
_entity.type
_entity.pdbx_description
1 polymer ?
#
loop_
_entity_poly.entity_id
_entity_poly.type
_entity_poly.pdbx_seq_one_letter_code
_entity_poly.pdbx_strand_id
1 'polypeptide(L)'
;VSAADGPMPQTREHILLARQVGVPSLVVFLNKIDQVDDEELLELVEMEIRELLSSYDFPGDDIPIIAGSALAAVEDKTPEIGRTKIMELMTKVDEYIPTPARDIDKDFLMPVEDVFSISGRGTVVTGRVERGIVKVNEEVEVVGIRETTKTIVTGVGMFRKLLDEGRAGDNVGLLLRGTKREDVERGQVLCKPGSVKPHKKFSSEVYILSKDEGGRHTPIFKGYRPQFYFRTTDVTGSITLPDGVEMVMPGDNTSFVVELITPIAMEKGLKFAIREGGRTIGAGTVAEIND
;
A
#
# COMPACT_ATOMS: atom_id res chain seq x y z
N VAL A 1 -18.10 2.98 -9.61
CA VAL A 1 -18.19 3.30 -11.05
C VAL A 1 -19.49 4.03 -11.29
N SER A 2 -19.55 4.98 -12.24
CA SER A 2 -20.80 5.64 -12.65
C SER A 2 -21.54 4.78 -13.66
N ALA A 3 -22.82 4.52 -13.44
CA ALA A 3 -23.66 3.79 -14.38
C ALA A 3 -23.87 4.56 -15.70
N ALA A 4 -23.90 5.91 -15.63
CA ALA A 4 -24.10 6.74 -16.80
C ALA A 4 -22.84 6.86 -17.69
N ASP A 5 -21.65 6.76 -17.11
CA ASP A 5 -20.38 7.00 -17.80
C ASP A 5 -19.61 5.68 -18.11
N GLY A 6 -19.96 4.58 -17.43
CA GLY A 6 -19.20 3.32 -17.50
C GLY A 6 -17.80 3.41 -16.87
N PRO A 7 -16.94 2.41 -17.10
CA PRO A 7 -15.57 2.40 -16.60
C PRO A 7 -14.68 3.37 -17.38
N MET A 8 -14.37 4.49 -16.76
CA MET A 8 -13.50 5.54 -17.29
C MET A 8 -12.00 5.16 -17.16
N PRO A 9 -11.06 5.87 -17.84
CA PRO A 9 -9.63 5.61 -17.72
C PRO A 9 -9.11 5.55 -16.30
N GLN A 10 -9.62 6.39 -15.39
CA GLN A 10 -9.28 6.35 -13.97
C GLN A 10 -9.69 5.05 -13.29
N THR A 11 -10.84 4.47 -13.68
CA THR A 11 -11.27 3.17 -13.15
C THR A 11 -10.28 2.08 -13.48
N ARG A 12 -9.80 2.07 -14.73
CA ARG A 12 -8.75 1.14 -15.20
C ARG A 12 -7.46 1.30 -14.41
N GLU A 13 -7.00 2.52 -14.22
CA GLU A 13 -5.80 2.83 -13.44
C GLU A 13 -5.95 2.37 -11.98
N HIS A 14 -7.09 2.61 -11.33
CA HIS A 14 -7.32 2.18 -9.96
C HIS A 14 -7.33 0.65 -9.81
N ILE A 15 -7.92 -0.09 -10.75
CA ILE A 15 -7.92 -1.55 -10.74
C ILE A 15 -6.50 -2.10 -10.93
N LEU A 16 -5.74 -1.54 -11.87
CA LEU A 16 -4.34 -1.87 -12.09
C LEU A 16 -3.51 -1.64 -10.81
N LEU A 17 -3.64 -0.48 -10.19
CA LEU A 17 -2.95 -0.16 -8.95
C LEU A 17 -3.36 -1.10 -7.80
N ALA A 18 -4.64 -1.42 -7.68
CA ALA A 18 -5.12 -2.39 -6.68
C ALA A 18 -4.45 -3.76 -6.86
N ARG A 19 -4.32 -4.22 -8.12
CA ARG A 19 -3.62 -5.47 -8.43
C ARG A 19 -2.14 -5.41 -8.07
N GLN A 20 -1.46 -4.32 -8.42
CA GLN A 20 -0.03 -4.12 -8.13
C GLN A 20 0.28 -4.11 -6.63
N VAL A 21 -0.54 -3.47 -5.81
CA VAL A 21 -0.35 -3.45 -4.36
C VAL A 21 -0.86 -4.72 -3.66
N GLY A 22 -1.45 -5.65 -4.42
CA GLY A 22 -1.89 -6.94 -3.92
C GLY A 22 -3.20 -6.91 -3.13
N VAL A 23 -4.14 -6.04 -3.51
CA VAL A 23 -5.50 -6.06 -2.97
C VAL A 23 -6.15 -7.43 -3.29
N PRO A 24 -6.58 -8.20 -2.28
CA PRO A 24 -7.03 -9.57 -2.52
C PRO A 24 -8.45 -9.67 -3.09
N SER A 25 -9.33 -8.72 -2.77
CA SER A 25 -10.75 -8.77 -3.12
C SER A 25 -11.31 -7.38 -3.38
N LEU A 26 -12.24 -7.29 -4.32
CA LEU A 26 -12.94 -6.07 -4.69
C LEU A 26 -14.45 -6.28 -4.62
N VAL A 27 -15.19 -5.22 -4.30
CA VAL A 27 -16.64 -5.12 -4.46
C VAL A 27 -16.93 -3.86 -5.26
N VAL A 28 -17.86 -3.92 -6.18
CA VAL A 28 -18.19 -2.79 -7.06
C VAL A 28 -19.55 -2.21 -6.67
N PHE A 29 -19.61 -0.88 -6.55
CA PHE A 29 -20.86 -0.13 -6.49
C PHE A 29 -21.07 0.62 -7.80
N LEU A 30 -22.08 0.22 -8.56
CA LEU A 30 -22.51 0.87 -9.79
C LEU A 30 -23.45 2.03 -9.41
N ASN A 31 -22.87 3.20 -9.26
CA ASN A 31 -23.53 4.39 -8.72
C ASN A 31 -24.25 5.20 -9.81
N LYS A 32 -25.14 6.07 -9.39
CA LYS A 32 -25.91 7.02 -10.24
C LYS A 32 -26.92 6.33 -11.16
N ILE A 33 -27.50 5.21 -10.75
CA ILE A 33 -28.55 4.55 -11.55
C ILE A 33 -29.81 5.42 -11.68
N ASP A 34 -29.99 6.43 -10.82
CA ASP A 34 -31.02 7.45 -10.90
C ASP A 34 -30.92 8.32 -12.16
N GLN A 35 -29.81 8.26 -12.89
CA GLN A 35 -29.55 8.99 -14.14
C GLN A 35 -29.69 8.11 -15.39
N VAL A 36 -30.04 6.85 -15.23
CA VAL A 36 -30.10 5.86 -16.32
C VAL A 36 -31.49 5.20 -16.30
N ASP A 37 -32.27 5.45 -17.35
CA ASP A 37 -33.62 4.91 -17.49
C ASP A 37 -33.66 3.59 -18.30
N ASP A 38 -32.51 3.15 -18.84
CA ASP A 38 -32.36 2.00 -19.71
C ASP A 38 -31.69 0.83 -18.98
N GLU A 39 -32.43 -0.24 -18.73
CA GLU A 39 -31.91 -1.45 -18.07
C GLU A 39 -30.88 -2.17 -18.93
N GLU A 40 -31.00 -2.16 -20.28
CA GLU A 40 -30.02 -2.78 -21.18
C GLU A 40 -28.66 -2.09 -21.08
N LEU A 41 -28.65 -0.77 -20.87
CA LEU A 41 -27.43 0.01 -20.66
C LEU A 41 -26.75 -0.37 -19.33
N LEU A 42 -27.52 -0.60 -18.25
CA LEU A 42 -26.97 -1.03 -16.96
C LEU A 42 -26.31 -2.40 -17.07
N GLU A 43 -26.96 -3.36 -17.77
CA GLU A 43 -26.39 -4.68 -18.00
C GLU A 43 -25.11 -4.61 -18.84
N LEU A 44 -25.06 -3.77 -19.86
CA LEU A 44 -23.88 -3.56 -20.70
C LEU A 44 -22.70 -3.01 -19.90
N VAL A 45 -22.95 -1.98 -19.06
CA VAL A 45 -21.92 -1.41 -18.18
C VAL A 45 -21.41 -2.42 -17.16
N GLU A 46 -22.31 -3.25 -16.61
CA GLU A 46 -21.91 -4.32 -15.70
C GLU A 46 -21.01 -5.36 -16.41
N MET A 47 -21.35 -5.79 -17.63
CA MET A 47 -20.50 -6.68 -18.42
C MET A 47 -19.12 -6.07 -18.68
N GLU A 48 -19.07 -4.80 -19.08
CA GLU A 48 -17.80 -4.11 -19.32
C GLU A 48 -16.92 -4.03 -18.08
N ILE A 49 -17.51 -3.83 -16.90
CA ILE A 49 -16.79 -3.85 -15.63
C ILE A 49 -16.23 -5.25 -15.33
N ARG A 50 -17.02 -6.31 -15.55
CA ARG A 50 -16.59 -7.72 -15.34
C ARG A 50 -15.44 -8.10 -16.26
N GLU A 51 -15.52 -7.74 -17.52
CA GLU A 51 -14.43 -7.96 -18.49
C GLU A 51 -13.17 -7.19 -18.08
N LEU A 52 -13.32 -5.94 -17.66
CA LEU A 52 -12.22 -5.12 -17.19
C LEU A 52 -11.54 -5.75 -15.97
N LEU A 53 -12.30 -6.18 -14.97
CA LEU A 53 -11.75 -6.83 -13.77
C LEU A 53 -11.01 -8.12 -14.12
N SER A 54 -11.59 -8.94 -15.03
CA SER A 54 -10.99 -10.18 -15.51
C SER A 54 -9.67 -9.92 -16.27
N SER A 55 -9.58 -8.83 -17.02
CA SER A 55 -8.36 -8.44 -17.74
C SER A 55 -7.19 -8.08 -16.82
N TYR A 56 -7.47 -7.77 -15.55
CA TYR A 56 -6.47 -7.51 -14.50
C TYR A 56 -6.34 -8.66 -13.48
N ASP A 57 -6.74 -9.88 -13.86
CA ASP A 57 -6.67 -11.10 -13.05
C ASP A 57 -7.48 -11.03 -11.74
N PHE A 58 -8.54 -10.25 -11.69
CA PHE A 58 -9.58 -10.39 -10.67
C PHE A 58 -10.68 -11.33 -11.15
N PRO A 59 -11.37 -12.06 -10.26
CA PRO A 59 -12.46 -12.97 -10.65
C PRO A 59 -13.73 -12.18 -11.04
N GLY A 60 -13.72 -11.51 -12.20
CA GLY A 60 -14.73 -10.56 -12.63
C GLY A 60 -16.17 -11.12 -12.61
N ASP A 61 -16.35 -12.41 -12.93
CA ASP A 61 -17.67 -13.06 -12.92
C ASP A 61 -18.22 -13.24 -11.50
N ASP A 62 -17.35 -13.45 -10.50
CA ASP A 62 -17.75 -13.74 -9.12
C ASP A 62 -17.84 -12.50 -8.23
N ILE A 63 -17.28 -11.37 -8.70
CA ILE A 63 -17.26 -10.12 -7.92
C ILE A 63 -18.65 -9.55 -7.76
N PRO A 64 -19.10 -9.27 -6.50
CA PRO A 64 -20.38 -8.60 -6.28
C PRO A 64 -20.41 -7.20 -6.89
N ILE A 65 -21.39 -6.93 -7.73
CA ILE A 65 -21.69 -5.61 -8.29
C ILE A 65 -23.08 -5.21 -7.80
N ILE A 66 -23.17 -4.11 -7.07
CA ILE A 66 -24.41 -3.58 -6.52
C ILE A 66 -24.74 -2.28 -7.25
N ALA A 67 -25.89 -2.23 -7.91
CA ALA A 67 -26.36 -1.04 -8.61
C ALA A 67 -27.26 -0.20 -7.69
N GLY A 68 -26.98 1.09 -7.56
CA GLY A 68 -27.71 1.98 -6.67
C GLY A 68 -27.42 3.46 -6.91
N SER A 69 -28.04 4.31 -6.10
CA SER A 69 -27.80 5.76 -6.06
C SER A 69 -27.41 6.22 -4.67
N ALA A 70 -26.15 6.62 -4.53
CA ALA A 70 -25.65 7.17 -3.27
C ALA A 70 -26.34 8.52 -2.95
N LEU A 71 -26.69 9.32 -3.99
CA LEU A 71 -27.42 10.57 -3.80
C LEU A 71 -28.82 10.32 -3.22
N ALA A 72 -29.57 9.37 -3.77
CA ALA A 72 -30.89 8.97 -3.26
C ALA A 72 -30.82 8.51 -1.79
N ALA A 73 -29.73 7.82 -1.42
CA ALA A 73 -29.53 7.40 -0.03
C ALA A 73 -29.25 8.58 0.93
N VAL A 74 -28.45 9.57 0.49
CA VAL A 74 -28.12 10.76 1.29
C VAL A 74 -29.35 11.68 1.45
N GLU A 75 -30.15 11.81 0.40
CA GLU A 75 -31.37 12.65 0.41
C GLU A 75 -32.58 11.94 1.02
N ASP A 76 -32.43 10.67 1.42
CA ASP A 76 -33.53 9.80 1.91
C ASP A 76 -34.72 9.72 0.94
N LYS A 77 -34.39 9.69 -0.37
CA LYS A 77 -35.35 9.56 -1.47
C LYS A 77 -35.21 8.19 -2.11
N THR A 78 -36.30 7.68 -2.67
CA THR A 78 -36.34 6.42 -3.44
C THR A 78 -35.53 5.31 -2.72
N PRO A 79 -36.00 4.85 -1.55
CA PRO A 79 -35.20 3.96 -0.68
C PRO A 79 -34.76 2.67 -1.37
N GLU A 80 -35.48 2.21 -2.40
CA GLU A 80 -35.20 0.98 -3.15
C GLU A 80 -33.85 1.02 -3.87
N ILE A 81 -33.52 2.16 -4.48
CA ILE A 81 -32.26 2.37 -5.19
C ILE A 81 -31.20 3.09 -4.31
N GLY A 82 -31.65 3.73 -3.23
CA GLY A 82 -30.82 4.49 -2.30
C GLY A 82 -30.36 3.63 -1.11
N ARG A 83 -30.99 3.86 0.05
CA ARG A 83 -30.61 3.26 1.33
C ARG A 83 -30.52 1.73 1.29
N THR A 84 -31.51 1.07 0.66
CA THR A 84 -31.54 -0.40 0.55
C THR A 84 -30.29 -0.92 -0.17
N LYS A 85 -29.89 -0.28 -1.27
CA LYS A 85 -28.72 -0.68 -2.03
C LYS A 85 -27.39 -0.40 -1.31
N ILE A 86 -27.31 0.66 -0.52
CA ILE A 86 -26.15 0.91 0.34
C ILE A 86 -26.05 -0.16 1.43
N MET A 87 -27.15 -0.58 2.04
CA MET A 87 -27.14 -1.66 3.03
C MET A 87 -26.78 -3.01 2.39
N GLU A 88 -27.27 -3.28 1.17
CA GLU A 88 -26.89 -4.46 0.39
C GLU A 88 -25.38 -4.47 0.09
N LEU A 89 -24.80 -3.32 -0.31
CA LEU A 89 -23.36 -3.17 -0.50
C LEU A 89 -22.60 -3.53 0.77
N MET A 90 -23.00 -3.01 1.93
CA MET A 90 -22.33 -3.32 3.21
C MET A 90 -22.42 -4.80 3.55
N THR A 91 -23.58 -5.42 3.31
CA THR A 91 -23.76 -6.87 3.50
C THR A 91 -22.82 -7.67 2.58
N LYS A 92 -22.71 -7.28 1.30
CA LYS A 92 -21.80 -7.94 0.36
C LYS A 92 -20.34 -7.74 0.71
N VAL A 93 -19.96 -6.58 1.24
CA VAL A 93 -18.60 -6.35 1.78
C VAL A 93 -18.31 -7.33 2.92
N ASP A 94 -19.24 -7.49 3.87
CA ASP A 94 -19.05 -8.38 5.03
C ASP A 94 -19.00 -9.86 4.62
N GLU A 95 -19.77 -10.26 3.61
CA GLU A 95 -19.85 -11.66 3.13
C GLU A 95 -18.67 -12.03 2.22
N TYR A 96 -18.28 -11.14 1.30
CA TYR A 96 -17.36 -11.45 0.21
C TYR A 96 -15.88 -11.14 0.54
N ILE A 97 -15.62 -10.06 1.28
CA ILE A 97 -14.24 -9.68 1.63
C ILE A 97 -13.81 -10.46 2.88
N PRO A 98 -12.79 -11.34 2.77
CA PRO A 98 -12.33 -12.11 3.91
C PRO A 98 -11.70 -11.19 4.96
N THR A 99 -11.92 -11.48 6.24
CA THR A 99 -11.20 -10.79 7.31
C THR A 99 -9.69 -11.01 7.14
N PRO A 100 -8.88 -9.95 7.04
CA PRO A 100 -7.44 -10.09 6.84
C PRO A 100 -6.78 -10.86 7.98
N ALA A 101 -5.92 -11.82 7.64
CA ALA A 101 -5.04 -12.44 8.62
C ALA A 101 -4.07 -11.39 9.16
N ARG A 102 -3.97 -11.30 10.49
CA ARG A 102 -3.04 -10.39 11.17
C ARG A 102 -1.83 -11.17 11.64
N ASP A 103 -0.65 -10.78 11.21
CA ASP A 103 0.62 -11.40 11.56
C ASP A 103 1.06 -11.03 13.00
N ILE A 104 0.26 -11.39 13.99
CA ILE A 104 0.50 -11.02 15.40
C ILE A 104 1.62 -11.83 16.06
N ASP A 105 1.94 -13.02 15.53
CA ASP A 105 2.95 -13.93 16.09
C ASP A 105 4.37 -13.62 15.61
N LYS A 106 4.53 -12.67 14.68
CA LYS A 106 5.83 -12.22 14.20
C LYS A 106 6.41 -11.12 15.10
N ASP A 107 7.69 -10.87 14.98
CA ASP A 107 8.36 -9.76 15.65
C ASP A 107 7.76 -8.43 15.23
N PHE A 108 7.52 -7.54 16.21
CA PHE A 108 6.91 -6.23 15.98
C PHE A 108 7.66 -5.41 14.94
N LEU A 109 6.90 -4.81 14.03
CA LEU A 109 7.39 -3.82 13.07
C LEU A 109 6.27 -2.81 12.73
N MET A 110 6.60 -1.53 12.80
CA MET A 110 5.73 -0.42 12.42
C MET A 110 6.51 0.63 11.61
N PRO A 111 6.20 0.83 10.32
CA PRO A 111 6.75 1.95 9.55
C PRO A 111 6.30 3.29 10.14
N VAL A 112 7.22 4.25 10.18
CA VAL A 112 6.94 5.61 10.63
C VAL A 112 6.24 6.37 9.51
N GLU A 113 5.03 6.84 9.76
CA GLU A 113 4.24 7.67 8.84
C GLU A 113 4.39 9.14 9.16
N ASP A 114 4.28 9.50 10.45
CA ASP A 114 4.41 10.88 10.91
C ASP A 114 4.98 10.96 12.33
N VAL A 115 5.54 12.12 12.69
CA VAL A 115 6.19 12.37 13.98
C VAL A 115 5.71 13.68 14.56
N PHE A 116 5.15 13.62 15.76
CA PHE A 116 4.60 14.77 16.49
C PHE A 116 5.30 14.97 17.83
N SER A 117 5.42 16.22 18.26
CA SER A 117 5.75 16.56 19.64
C SER A 117 4.50 16.93 20.41
N ILE A 118 4.27 16.26 21.55
CA ILE A 118 3.21 16.63 22.47
C ILE A 118 3.83 17.34 23.65
N SER A 119 3.43 18.60 23.88
CA SER A 119 3.94 19.42 24.97
C SER A 119 3.75 18.72 26.32
N GLY A 120 4.82 18.56 27.10
CA GLY A 120 4.82 17.90 28.40
C GLY A 120 4.73 16.37 28.39
N ARG A 121 4.63 15.73 27.21
CA ARG A 121 4.56 14.26 27.09
C ARG A 121 5.72 13.64 26.32
N GLY A 122 6.23 14.32 25.29
CA GLY A 122 7.33 13.84 24.46
C GLY A 122 6.97 13.65 23.00
N THR A 123 7.72 12.81 22.30
CA THR A 123 7.56 12.53 20.88
C THR A 123 6.61 11.35 20.66
N VAL A 124 5.62 11.56 19.80
CA VAL A 124 4.70 10.52 19.33
C VAL A 124 5.01 10.21 17.88
N VAL A 125 5.17 8.94 17.59
CA VAL A 125 5.35 8.40 16.24
C VAL A 125 4.09 7.67 15.84
N THR A 126 3.53 7.99 14.68
CA THR A 126 2.34 7.32 14.16
C THR A 126 2.70 6.39 13.00
N GLY A 127 1.92 5.33 12.88
CA GLY A 127 2.03 4.39 11.79
C GLY A 127 1.04 3.24 11.94
N ARG A 128 0.96 2.44 10.88
CA ARG A 128 0.24 1.18 10.92
C ARG A 128 1.20 0.07 11.37
N VAL A 129 0.82 -0.69 12.37
CA VAL A 129 1.58 -1.89 12.76
C VAL A 129 1.51 -2.90 11.62
N GLU A 130 2.65 -3.17 10.98
CA GLU A 130 2.75 -4.08 9.83
C GLU A 130 2.64 -5.54 10.31
N ARG A 131 3.31 -5.86 11.44
CA ARG A 131 3.29 -7.19 12.04
C ARG A 131 3.63 -7.12 13.53
N GLY A 132 3.32 -8.20 14.24
CA GLY A 132 3.60 -8.37 15.67
C GLY A 132 2.70 -7.56 16.57
N ILE A 133 3.13 -7.44 17.81
CA ILE A 133 2.47 -6.69 18.88
C ILE A 133 3.52 -5.83 19.57
N VAL A 134 3.16 -4.60 19.92
CA VAL A 134 3.96 -3.72 20.78
C VAL A 134 3.18 -3.37 22.01
N LYS A 135 3.83 -3.44 23.19
CA LYS A 135 3.21 -3.12 24.49
C LYS A 135 3.82 -1.88 25.12
N VAL A 136 3.07 -1.29 26.02
CA VAL A 136 3.58 -0.22 26.87
C VAL A 136 4.73 -0.75 27.73
N ASN A 137 5.80 0.04 27.86
CA ASN A 137 7.09 -0.26 28.52
C ASN A 137 7.98 -1.26 27.78
N GLU A 138 7.68 -1.59 26.52
CA GLU A 138 8.52 -2.41 25.69
C GLU A 138 9.64 -1.61 25.02
N GLU A 139 10.85 -2.19 24.93
CA GLU A 139 11.97 -1.61 24.20
C GLU A 139 11.80 -1.87 22.70
N VAL A 140 12.04 -0.83 21.89
CA VAL A 140 12.02 -0.89 20.43
C VAL A 140 13.25 -0.22 19.85
N GLU A 141 13.61 -0.58 18.62
CA GLU A 141 14.63 0.09 17.82
C GLU A 141 13.98 0.96 16.75
N VAL A 142 14.60 2.13 16.50
CA VAL A 142 14.35 3.01 15.35
C VAL A 142 15.39 2.69 14.30
N VAL A 143 14.99 2.13 13.16
CA VAL A 143 15.88 1.57 12.14
C VAL A 143 15.67 2.24 10.79
N GLY A 144 16.76 2.47 10.04
CA GLY A 144 16.77 3.04 8.69
C GLY A 144 17.13 4.51 8.66
N ILE A 145 17.59 4.99 7.51
CA ILE A 145 18.00 6.36 7.20
C ILE A 145 19.20 6.83 8.02
N ARG A 146 19.13 6.71 9.33
CA ARG A 146 20.16 7.10 10.31
C ARG A 146 20.69 5.91 11.09
N GLU A 147 21.63 6.16 12.00
CA GLU A 147 22.09 5.17 12.94
C GLU A 147 20.92 4.61 13.78
N THR A 148 20.92 3.30 13.97
CA THR A 148 19.90 2.63 14.77
C THR A 148 19.97 3.09 16.22
N THR A 149 18.84 3.50 16.78
CA THR A 149 18.71 3.92 18.17
C THR A 149 17.67 3.10 18.90
N LYS A 150 17.82 2.98 20.21
CA LYS A 150 16.89 2.27 21.09
C LYS A 150 16.05 3.24 21.89
N THR A 151 14.80 2.91 22.11
CA THR A 151 13.88 3.68 22.95
C THR A 151 12.84 2.76 23.59
N ILE A 152 12.05 3.30 24.51
CA ILE A 152 10.96 2.58 25.17
C ILE A 152 9.63 3.23 24.81
N VAL A 153 8.66 2.40 24.46
CA VAL A 153 7.28 2.83 24.23
C VAL A 153 6.62 3.09 25.60
N THR A 154 6.29 4.33 25.90
CA THR A 154 5.65 4.72 27.17
C THR A 154 4.15 4.88 27.08
N GLY A 155 3.60 4.81 25.89
CA GLY A 155 2.15 4.85 25.67
C GLY A 155 1.80 4.41 24.24
N VAL A 156 0.65 3.78 24.13
CA VAL A 156 0.03 3.39 22.85
C VAL A 156 -1.33 4.08 22.78
N GLY A 157 -1.62 4.76 21.67
CA GLY A 157 -2.88 5.47 21.50
C GLY A 157 -3.50 5.20 20.13
N MET A 158 -4.83 5.08 20.09
CA MET A 158 -5.62 4.95 18.88
C MET A 158 -6.96 5.66 19.06
N PHE A 159 -7.37 6.48 18.08
CA PHE A 159 -8.64 7.22 18.12
C PHE A 159 -8.89 7.98 19.45
N ARG A 160 -7.85 8.67 19.97
CA ARG A 160 -7.86 9.39 21.27
C ARG A 160 -8.07 8.52 22.51
N LYS A 161 -7.94 7.19 22.39
CA LYS A 161 -7.95 6.25 23.50
C LYS A 161 -6.55 5.74 23.77
N LEU A 162 -6.22 5.53 25.04
CA LEU A 162 -5.00 4.83 25.44
C LEU A 162 -5.25 3.33 25.43
N LEU A 163 -4.28 2.60 24.95
CA LEU A 163 -4.29 1.15 24.85
C LEU A 163 -3.07 0.58 25.60
N ASP A 164 -3.17 -0.66 26.04
CA ASP A 164 -2.05 -1.38 26.66
C ASP A 164 -1.08 -1.91 25.60
N GLU A 165 -1.60 -2.19 24.40
CA GLU A 165 -0.82 -2.71 23.26
C GLU A 165 -1.38 -2.26 21.91
N GLY A 166 -0.52 -2.28 20.88
CA GLY A 166 -0.89 -2.15 19.46
C GLY A 166 -0.56 -3.44 18.71
N ARG A 167 -1.49 -3.92 17.85
CA ARG A 167 -1.37 -5.19 17.12
C ARG A 167 -1.28 -4.98 15.62
N ALA A 168 -0.73 -5.94 14.91
CA ALA A 168 -0.71 -5.97 13.45
C ALA A 168 -2.05 -5.53 12.85
N GLY A 169 -2.01 -4.56 11.93
CA GLY A 169 -3.19 -3.95 11.31
C GLY A 169 -3.73 -2.71 12.00
N ASP A 170 -3.33 -2.41 13.24
CA ASP A 170 -3.79 -1.22 13.97
C ASP A 170 -3.00 0.02 13.52
N ASN A 171 -3.70 1.15 13.35
CA ASN A 171 -3.06 2.46 13.20
C ASN A 171 -2.92 3.09 14.59
N VAL A 172 -1.68 3.21 15.05
CA VAL A 172 -1.40 3.66 16.41
C VAL A 172 -0.43 4.83 16.47
N GLY A 173 -0.52 5.60 17.55
CA GLY A 173 0.52 6.54 17.96
C GLY A 173 1.30 5.95 19.13
N LEU A 174 2.61 5.85 19.00
CA LEU A 174 3.51 5.36 20.04
C LEU A 174 4.26 6.53 20.67
N LEU A 175 4.10 6.71 21.97
CA LEU A 175 4.84 7.69 22.75
C LEU A 175 6.21 7.10 23.13
N LEU A 176 7.29 7.78 22.74
CA LEU A 176 8.66 7.31 22.88
C LEU A 176 9.38 8.07 24.03
N ARG A 177 10.11 7.32 24.87
CA ARG A 177 10.87 7.88 25.98
C ARG A 177 12.17 8.52 25.52
N GLY A 178 12.40 9.78 25.91
CA GLY A 178 13.68 10.46 25.70
C GLY A 178 14.06 10.71 24.24
N THR A 179 13.15 10.45 23.31
CA THR A 179 13.34 10.65 21.88
C THR A 179 12.82 12.04 21.50
N LYS A 180 13.63 12.83 20.83
CA LYS A 180 13.21 14.12 20.29
C LYS A 180 12.59 13.94 18.92
N ARG A 181 11.80 14.94 18.47
CA ARG A 181 11.16 14.89 17.16
C ARG A 181 12.18 14.79 16.02
N GLU A 182 13.32 15.44 16.15
CA GLU A 182 14.41 15.42 15.16
C GLU A 182 15.19 14.11 15.10
N ASP A 183 15.02 13.19 16.08
CA ASP A 183 15.72 11.91 16.14
C ASP A 183 15.01 10.84 15.30
N VAL A 184 13.74 11.06 14.96
CA VAL A 184 12.93 10.12 14.18
C VAL A 184 12.30 10.83 12.99
N GLU A 185 12.26 10.18 11.86
CA GLU A 185 11.65 10.72 10.66
C GLU A 185 10.85 9.66 9.88
N ARG A 186 9.93 10.14 9.05
CA ARG A 186 9.17 9.31 8.13
C ARG A 186 10.11 8.46 7.27
N GLY A 187 9.78 7.18 7.11
CA GLY A 187 10.56 6.23 6.34
C GLY A 187 11.46 5.32 7.16
N GLN A 188 11.72 5.68 8.42
CA GLN A 188 12.27 4.73 9.39
C GLN A 188 11.20 3.72 9.83
N VAL A 189 11.60 2.68 10.54
CA VAL A 189 10.67 1.74 11.19
C VAL A 189 10.95 1.66 12.68
N LEU A 190 9.90 1.44 13.46
CA LEU A 190 10.01 0.96 14.83
C LEU A 190 9.88 -0.56 14.79
N CYS A 191 10.80 -1.28 15.40
CA CYS A 191 10.78 -2.73 15.42
C CYS A 191 11.28 -3.30 16.74
N LYS A 192 11.04 -4.60 16.93
CA LYS A 192 11.66 -5.35 18.03
C LYS A 192 13.18 -5.30 17.90
N PRO A 193 13.93 -5.08 18.99
CA PRO A 193 15.39 -4.97 18.93
C PRO A 193 16.05 -6.14 18.20
N GLY A 194 16.88 -5.82 17.19
CA GLY A 194 17.64 -6.78 16.41
C GLY A 194 16.85 -7.54 15.34
N SER A 195 15.55 -7.31 15.18
CA SER A 195 14.72 -8.05 14.21
C SER A 195 14.89 -7.57 12.77
N VAL A 196 15.24 -6.31 12.56
CA VAL A 196 15.46 -5.72 11.23
C VAL A 196 16.73 -4.87 11.26
N LYS A 197 17.46 -4.84 10.14
CA LYS A 197 18.68 -4.04 9.98
C LYS A 197 18.56 -3.06 8.82
N PRO A 198 19.32 -1.95 8.86
CA PRO A 198 19.40 -1.03 7.74
C PRO A 198 20.38 -1.58 6.67
N HIS A 199 19.98 -1.52 5.40
CA HIS A 199 20.78 -1.98 4.25
C HIS A 199 20.72 -1.00 3.10
N LYS A 200 21.76 -0.98 2.27
CA LYS A 200 21.85 -0.14 1.06
C LYS A 200 21.84 -0.96 -0.22
N LYS A 201 22.39 -2.17 -0.19
CA LYS A 201 22.62 -2.97 -1.40
C LYS A 201 21.85 -4.28 -1.35
N PHE A 202 21.13 -4.56 -2.43
CA PHE A 202 20.32 -5.76 -2.53
C PHE A 202 20.14 -6.21 -3.98
N SER A 203 19.87 -7.50 -4.16
CA SER A 203 19.37 -8.07 -5.41
C SER A 203 17.85 -8.11 -5.36
N SER A 204 17.20 -7.86 -6.48
CA SER A 204 15.76 -7.81 -6.58
C SER A 204 15.24 -8.49 -7.84
N GLU A 205 14.03 -9.01 -7.76
CA GLU A 205 13.23 -9.40 -8.92
C GLU A 205 12.23 -8.28 -9.20
N VAL A 206 12.16 -7.86 -10.45
CA VAL A 206 11.45 -6.63 -10.86
C VAL A 206 10.64 -6.88 -12.12
N TYR A 207 9.44 -6.34 -12.15
CA TYR A 207 8.63 -6.17 -13.34
C TYR A 207 8.63 -4.70 -13.75
N ILE A 208 8.97 -4.42 -15.01
CA ILE A 208 8.92 -3.07 -15.57
C ILE A 208 7.61 -2.90 -16.31
N LEU A 209 6.80 -1.94 -15.86
CA LEU A 209 5.50 -1.66 -16.46
C LEU A 209 5.63 -1.29 -17.92
N SER A 210 4.79 -1.89 -18.75
CA SER A 210 4.64 -1.55 -20.16
C SER A 210 4.04 -0.16 -20.35
N LYS A 211 4.10 0.38 -21.55
CA LYS A 211 3.49 1.66 -21.91
C LYS A 211 1.97 1.64 -21.68
N ASP A 212 1.31 0.55 -21.99
CA ASP A 212 -0.15 0.40 -21.89
C ASP A 212 -0.61 0.31 -20.41
N GLU A 213 0.29 -0.10 -19.51
CA GLU A 213 0.10 -0.08 -18.07
C GLU A 213 0.48 1.27 -17.41
N GLY A 214 0.70 2.32 -18.21
CA GLY A 214 1.10 3.64 -17.72
C GLY A 214 2.59 3.77 -17.38
N GLY A 215 3.39 2.76 -17.70
CA GLY A 215 4.84 2.73 -17.48
C GLY A 215 5.64 3.54 -18.50
N ARG A 216 6.91 3.18 -18.64
CA ARG A 216 7.84 3.80 -19.60
C ARG A 216 7.57 3.30 -21.03
N HIS A 217 8.02 4.09 -21.99
CA HIS A 217 8.12 3.70 -23.41
C HIS A 217 9.57 3.60 -23.90
N THR A 218 10.55 3.86 -23.00
CA THR A 218 11.98 3.79 -23.30
C THR A 218 12.66 2.73 -22.43
N PRO A 219 13.71 2.05 -22.95
CA PRO A 219 14.45 1.06 -22.17
C PRO A 219 15.13 1.64 -20.94
N ILE A 220 15.44 0.76 -19.99
CA ILE A 220 16.29 1.05 -18.83
C ILE A 220 17.69 0.53 -19.13
N PHE A 221 18.70 1.41 -18.95
CA PHE A 221 20.10 1.08 -19.16
C PHE A 221 20.85 0.97 -17.82
N LYS A 222 22.03 0.35 -17.86
CA LYS A 222 22.94 0.27 -16.72
C LYS A 222 23.23 1.68 -16.14
N GLY A 223 23.21 1.78 -14.82
CA GLY A 223 23.46 3.05 -14.12
C GLY A 223 22.25 4.00 -14.05
N TYR A 224 21.09 3.58 -14.51
CA TYR A 224 19.84 4.32 -14.32
C TYR A 224 19.56 4.53 -12.83
N ARG A 225 19.10 5.73 -12.45
CA ARG A 225 18.94 6.14 -11.05
C ARG A 225 17.52 6.64 -10.77
N PRO A 226 16.54 5.74 -10.62
CA PRO A 226 15.18 6.09 -10.25
C PRO A 226 15.03 6.26 -8.74
N GLN A 227 13.80 6.54 -8.30
CA GLN A 227 13.38 6.49 -6.91
C GLN A 227 12.76 5.13 -6.60
N PHE A 228 13.19 4.54 -5.49
CA PHE A 228 12.69 3.29 -4.94
C PHE A 228 11.80 3.61 -3.73
N TYR A 229 10.54 3.23 -3.80
CA TYR A 229 9.55 3.46 -2.75
C TYR A 229 9.42 2.23 -1.88
N PHE A 230 9.85 2.32 -0.63
CA PHE A 230 9.73 1.28 0.38
C PHE A 230 8.84 1.76 1.50
N ARG A 231 7.78 1.04 1.84
CA ARG A 231 6.87 1.42 2.93
C ARG A 231 6.45 2.89 2.84
N THR A 232 7.01 3.74 3.72
CA THR A 232 6.64 5.17 3.84
C THR A 232 7.70 6.13 3.31
N THR A 233 8.76 5.63 2.67
CA THR A 233 9.87 6.47 2.16
C THR A 233 10.20 6.18 0.71
N ASP A 234 10.82 7.14 0.07
CA ASP A 234 11.46 7.01 -1.24
C ASP A 234 12.96 7.31 -1.12
N VAL A 235 13.76 6.52 -1.81
CA VAL A 235 15.22 6.65 -1.84
C VAL A 235 15.71 6.49 -3.26
N THR A 236 16.60 7.39 -3.69
CA THR A 236 17.29 7.23 -4.97
C THR A 236 18.29 6.08 -4.89
N GLY A 237 18.28 5.21 -5.90
CA GLY A 237 19.24 4.13 -6.03
C GLY A 237 19.74 3.96 -7.45
N SER A 238 20.95 3.41 -7.60
CA SER A 238 21.49 3.03 -8.89
C SER A 238 21.21 1.57 -9.21
N ILE A 239 20.89 1.28 -10.47
CA ILE A 239 20.61 -0.06 -10.96
C ILE A 239 21.85 -0.61 -11.67
N THR A 240 22.20 -1.84 -11.33
CA THR A 240 23.15 -2.67 -12.08
C THR A 240 22.35 -3.82 -12.70
N LEU A 241 22.45 -3.96 -14.02
CA LEU A 241 21.83 -5.03 -14.77
C LEU A 241 22.66 -6.32 -14.67
N PRO A 242 22.06 -7.49 -14.87
CA PRO A 242 22.79 -8.76 -14.94
C PRO A 242 23.88 -8.76 -16.03
N ASP A 243 24.87 -9.60 -15.86
CA ASP A 243 25.95 -9.74 -16.86
C ASP A 243 25.39 -10.14 -18.22
N GLY A 244 25.84 -9.45 -19.27
CA GLY A 244 25.38 -9.67 -20.64
C GLY A 244 24.07 -8.98 -21.00
N VAL A 245 23.41 -8.30 -20.05
CA VAL A 245 22.21 -7.50 -20.31
C VAL A 245 22.59 -6.02 -20.46
N GLU A 246 22.39 -5.47 -21.65
CA GLU A 246 22.68 -4.05 -21.93
C GLU A 246 21.51 -3.13 -21.56
N MET A 247 20.27 -3.61 -21.71
CA MET A 247 19.06 -2.85 -21.44
C MET A 247 17.92 -3.78 -21.03
N VAL A 248 16.90 -3.19 -20.39
CA VAL A 248 15.63 -3.86 -20.04
C VAL A 248 14.49 -3.07 -20.66
N MET A 249 13.59 -3.78 -21.33
CA MET A 249 12.44 -3.17 -22.02
C MET A 249 11.24 -3.03 -21.06
N PRO A 250 10.36 -2.04 -21.31
CA PRO A 250 9.04 -2.02 -20.69
C PRO A 250 8.26 -3.32 -21.00
N GLY A 251 7.67 -3.94 -19.98
CA GLY A 251 7.01 -5.25 -20.04
C GLY A 251 7.89 -6.43 -19.62
N ASP A 252 9.19 -6.21 -19.38
CA ASP A 252 10.10 -7.29 -18.98
C ASP A 252 10.05 -7.59 -17.48
N ASN A 253 10.21 -8.88 -17.17
CA ASN A 253 10.62 -9.37 -15.86
C ASN A 253 12.14 -9.54 -15.85
N THR A 254 12.80 -9.00 -14.83
CA THR A 254 14.25 -9.05 -14.75
C THR A 254 14.74 -8.99 -13.32
N SER A 255 16.04 -9.21 -13.12
CA SER A 255 16.72 -9.03 -11.84
C SER A 255 17.57 -7.78 -11.87
N PHE A 256 17.57 -7.01 -10.79
CA PHE A 256 18.48 -5.88 -10.59
C PHE A 256 19.33 -6.08 -9.34
N VAL A 257 20.57 -5.62 -9.40
CA VAL A 257 21.31 -5.26 -8.18
C VAL A 257 21.13 -3.75 -8.00
N VAL A 258 20.59 -3.38 -6.84
CA VAL A 258 20.29 -1.99 -6.51
C VAL A 258 21.22 -1.52 -5.39
N GLU A 259 21.76 -0.31 -5.52
CA GLU A 259 22.50 0.37 -4.46
C GLU A 259 21.85 1.71 -4.15
N LEU A 260 21.30 1.83 -2.95
CA LEU A 260 20.60 3.02 -2.46
C LEU A 260 21.61 4.06 -1.93
N ILE A 261 21.28 5.34 -2.08
CA ILE A 261 22.09 6.43 -1.50
C ILE A 261 22.00 6.48 0.03
N THR A 262 20.90 6.00 0.60
CA THR A 262 20.62 6.01 2.05
C THR A 262 20.19 4.61 2.50
N PRO A 263 20.66 4.11 3.66
CA PRO A 263 20.23 2.81 4.18
C PRO A 263 18.77 2.87 4.60
N ILE A 264 18.02 1.82 4.33
CA ILE A 264 16.65 1.66 4.81
C ILE A 264 16.49 0.36 5.59
N ALA A 265 15.51 0.29 6.48
CA ALA A 265 15.12 -0.93 7.16
C ALA A 265 14.62 -1.95 6.12
N MET A 266 15.41 -2.99 5.90
CA MET A 266 15.20 -3.95 4.81
C MET A 266 15.28 -5.39 5.28
N GLU A 267 14.51 -6.24 4.64
CA GLU A 267 14.55 -7.69 4.79
C GLU A 267 14.21 -8.37 3.46
N LYS A 268 14.58 -9.64 3.33
CA LYS A 268 14.21 -10.45 2.17
C LYS A 268 12.69 -10.54 2.05
N GLY A 269 12.16 -10.39 0.84
CA GLY A 269 10.73 -10.40 0.56
C GLY A 269 10.07 -9.02 0.65
N LEU A 270 10.79 -7.96 1.06
CA LEU A 270 10.24 -6.60 1.08
C LEU A 270 9.91 -6.14 -0.33
N LYS A 271 8.66 -5.74 -0.54
CA LYS A 271 8.17 -5.19 -1.81
C LYS A 271 8.51 -3.71 -1.93
N PHE A 272 8.74 -3.27 -3.16
CA PHE A 272 8.97 -1.86 -3.47
C PHE A 272 8.41 -1.49 -4.85
N ALA A 273 8.16 -0.19 -5.03
CA ALA A 273 7.85 0.38 -6.33
C ALA A 273 9.04 1.20 -6.87
N ILE A 274 9.20 1.23 -8.18
CA ILE A 274 10.16 2.07 -8.88
C ILE A 274 9.42 3.21 -9.53
N ARG A 275 9.84 4.44 -9.29
CA ARG A 275 9.17 5.63 -9.81
C ARG A 275 10.14 6.59 -10.48
N GLU A 276 9.63 7.28 -11.48
CA GLU A 276 10.31 8.33 -12.23
C GLU A 276 9.34 9.50 -12.45
N GLY A 277 9.73 10.71 -12.03
CA GLY A 277 8.91 11.90 -12.25
C GLY A 277 7.46 11.79 -11.77
N GLY A 278 7.21 11.10 -10.65
CA GLY A 278 5.87 10.90 -10.10
C GLY A 278 5.09 9.72 -10.69
N ARG A 279 5.62 9.02 -11.72
CA ARG A 279 5.00 7.81 -12.31
C ARG A 279 5.63 6.55 -11.75
N THR A 280 4.82 5.55 -11.47
CA THR A 280 5.31 4.18 -11.20
C THR A 280 5.70 3.55 -12.54
N ILE A 281 6.94 3.10 -12.63
CA ILE A 281 7.51 2.49 -13.84
C ILE A 281 7.84 1.00 -13.66
N GLY A 282 7.73 0.51 -12.43
CA GLY A 282 7.98 -0.88 -12.11
C GLY A 282 7.69 -1.19 -10.65
N ALA A 283 7.66 -2.46 -10.35
CA ALA A 283 7.54 -2.98 -9.00
C ALA A 283 8.47 -4.19 -8.82
N GLY A 284 8.94 -4.40 -7.62
CA GLY A 284 9.85 -5.49 -7.34
C GLY A 284 9.80 -5.97 -5.90
N THR A 285 10.58 -7.00 -5.65
CA THR A 285 10.75 -7.63 -4.34
C THR A 285 12.24 -7.81 -4.06
N VAL A 286 12.67 -7.54 -2.84
CA VAL A 286 14.03 -7.82 -2.38
C VAL A 286 14.26 -9.34 -2.34
N ALA A 287 15.12 -9.85 -3.21
CA ALA A 287 15.45 -11.27 -3.30
C ALA A 287 16.55 -11.64 -2.33
N GLU A 288 17.60 -10.80 -2.23
CA GLU A 288 18.76 -11.02 -1.38
C GLU A 288 19.39 -9.70 -0.96
N ILE A 289 19.93 -9.65 0.25
CA ILE A 289 20.68 -8.51 0.80
C ILE A 289 22.15 -8.76 0.57
N ASN A 290 22.89 -7.75 0.02
CA ASN A 290 24.24 -7.92 -0.50
C ASN A 290 25.31 -7.09 0.26
N ASP A 291 24.98 -6.47 1.41
CA ASP A 291 25.87 -5.70 2.29
C ASP A 291 26.05 -6.33 3.68
#